data_97cd73b33378487852b2bfc7473a82cc
#
_entry.id   97cd73b33378487852b2bfc7473a82cc
#
_cell.length_a   1.000
_cell.length_b   1.000
_cell.length_c   1.000
_cell.angle_alpha   90.00
_cell.angle_beta   90.00
_cell.angle_gamma   90.00
#
_symmetry.space_group_name_H-M   'P 1'
#
loop_
_entity.id
_entity.type
_entity.pdbx_description
1 polymer ?
#
loop_
_entity_poly.entity_id
_entity_poly.type
_entity_poly.pdbx_seq_one_letter_code
_entity_poly.pdbx_strand_id
1 'polypeptide(L)'
;MVNTSSMASRQSWRVARALGRELMSQNANTAWSPACVASLLAVAREGASGTTRRELGALLGADNCLGTGNFLEKDDPFGLKPLSSWGYKDYAASMAVAAWISNTASPSDAFLRKCTDCSVHVSIADLDDPQVGCEVSDWISEQTHGLLSPSVGLSPLALACLVSALYLKDAWETPFYKDETETGAFHAPSGDIQVAYMNGIRSSRVIEKNGFTAFELGLSQGASMLFALPDGDSARFEDALPLLEQLSRGEGNQEDIDLSIPRFECETSVSNLDSLLTAAGVSTASAMELVPMVGEAVASTQIVHDAKLSLDERGIEAGAYTMMIACAGALPDDLSEPRRIILDRPFYVALVSCNGTPLFIGNVSAPTEITHSY
;
A
#
# COMPACT_ATOMS: atom_id res chain seq x y z
N MET A 1 -11.78 21.99 4.12
CA MET A 1 -12.78 21.24 3.31
C MET A 1 -12.82 19.85 3.89
N VAL A 2 -14.01 19.34 4.29
CA VAL A 2 -14.13 17.96 4.81
C VAL A 2 -13.86 17.04 3.63
N ASN A 3 -12.69 16.39 3.63
CA ASN A 3 -12.30 15.45 2.59
C ASN A 3 -13.18 14.20 2.75
N THR A 4 -14.22 14.07 1.92
CA THR A 4 -15.02 12.84 1.88
C THR A 4 -14.15 11.75 1.29
N SER A 5 -13.62 10.85 2.15
CA SER A 5 -12.85 9.68 1.72
C SER A 5 -13.51 8.99 0.53
N SER A 6 -12.76 8.72 -0.52
CA SER A 6 -13.22 7.97 -1.69
C SER A 6 -13.72 6.57 -1.29
N MET A 7 -14.49 5.92 -2.15
CA MET A 7 -14.90 4.53 -1.89
C MET A 7 -13.65 3.63 -1.79
N ALA A 8 -12.68 3.79 -2.67
CA ALA A 8 -11.43 3.06 -2.66
C ALA A 8 -10.68 3.22 -1.32
N SER A 9 -10.59 4.45 -0.80
CA SER A 9 -9.98 4.73 0.51
C SER A 9 -10.68 3.95 1.63
N ARG A 10 -12.02 4.05 1.72
CA ARG A 10 -12.77 3.33 2.78
C ARG A 10 -12.60 1.82 2.71
N GLN A 11 -12.60 1.24 1.51
CA GLN A 11 -12.44 -0.20 1.31
C GLN A 11 -11.03 -0.64 1.64
N SER A 12 -10.01 0.10 1.21
CA SER A 12 -8.61 -0.18 1.53
C SER A 12 -8.35 -0.13 3.04
N TRP A 13 -8.89 0.87 3.77
CA TRP A 13 -8.79 0.90 5.24
C TRP A 13 -9.55 -0.25 5.92
N ARG A 14 -10.69 -0.72 5.35
CA ARG A 14 -11.38 -1.92 5.87
C ARG A 14 -10.53 -3.16 5.72
N VAL A 15 -9.94 -3.36 4.55
CA VAL A 15 -9.00 -4.47 4.28
C VAL A 15 -7.79 -4.37 5.21
N ALA A 16 -7.24 -3.16 5.41
CA ALA A 16 -6.15 -2.92 6.35
C ALA A 16 -6.48 -3.38 7.78
N ARG A 17 -7.68 -3.07 8.27
CA ARG A 17 -8.12 -3.52 9.60
C ARG A 17 -8.35 -5.02 9.68
N ALA A 18 -8.91 -5.62 8.63
CA ALA A 18 -9.25 -7.03 8.63
C ALA A 18 -8.02 -7.95 8.57
N LEU A 19 -6.98 -7.55 7.82
CA LEU A 19 -5.82 -8.40 7.55
C LEU A 19 -4.54 -7.94 8.26
N GLY A 20 -4.47 -6.67 8.65
CA GLY A 20 -3.23 -6.08 9.14
C GLY A 20 -2.69 -6.73 10.41
N ARG A 21 -3.54 -7.19 11.31
CA ARG A 21 -3.13 -7.87 12.53
C ARG A 21 -2.23 -9.08 12.24
N GLU A 22 -2.67 -9.93 11.33
CA GLU A 22 -1.99 -11.17 11.00
C GLU A 22 -0.75 -10.93 10.11
N LEU A 23 -0.78 -9.86 9.31
CA LEU A 23 0.31 -9.50 8.41
C LEU A 23 1.44 -8.73 9.09
N MET A 24 1.17 -7.98 10.17
CA MET A 24 2.16 -7.16 10.85
C MET A 24 2.89 -7.94 11.94
N SER A 25 3.93 -8.68 11.57
CA SER A 25 4.83 -9.32 12.53
C SER A 25 5.77 -8.28 13.14
N GLN A 26 5.86 -8.23 14.47
CA GLN A 26 6.81 -7.34 15.17
C GLN A 26 8.29 -7.74 15.00
N ASN A 27 8.55 -8.92 14.47
CA ASN A 27 9.91 -9.49 14.38
C ASN A 27 10.52 -9.45 12.98
N ALA A 28 9.81 -8.89 11.98
CA ALA A 28 10.28 -8.80 10.60
C ALA A 28 9.82 -7.50 9.95
N ASN A 29 10.62 -6.97 9.03
CA ASN A 29 10.17 -5.94 8.13
C ASN A 29 9.05 -6.49 7.26
N THR A 30 7.94 -5.78 7.19
CA THR A 30 6.78 -6.19 6.42
C THR A 30 6.21 -4.98 5.69
N ALA A 31 5.89 -5.12 4.41
CA ALA A 31 5.12 -4.14 3.66
C ALA A 31 4.06 -4.87 2.84
N TRP A 32 2.85 -4.31 2.75
CA TRP A 32 1.81 -4.83 1.90
C TRP A 32 0.86 -3.71 1.46
N SER A 33 0.11 -3.95 0.40
CA SER A 33 -0.79 -2.95 -0.18
C SER A 33 -2.27 -3.28 0.09
N PRO A 34 -2.92 -2.59 1.03
CA PRO A 34 -4.37 -2.70 1.20
C PRO A 34 -5.15 -2.32 -0.05
N ALA A 35 -4.65 -1.34 -0.82
CA ALA A 35 -5.27 -0.90 -2.06
C ALA A 35 -5.26 -1.99 -3.15
N CYS A 36 -4.11 -2.69 -3.34
CA CYS A 36 -4.01 -3.83 -4.24
C CYS A 36 -4.96 -4.95 -3.85
N VAL A 37 -4.92 -5.36 -2.58
CA VAL A 37 -5.79 -6.44 -2.08
C VAL A 37 -7.26 -6.06 -2.23
N ALA A 38 -7.65 -4.83 -1.84
CA ALA A 38 -9.04 -4.38 -1.97
C ALA A 38 -9.53 -4.37 -3.42
N SER A 39 -8.68 -3.93 -4.39
CA SER A 39 -9.03 -3.91 -5.81
C SER A 39 -9.18 -5.31 -6.40
N LEU A 40 -8.27 -6.21 -6.05
CA LEU A 40 -8.35 -7.61 -6.47
C LEU A 40 -9.62 -8.27 -5.94
N LEU A 41 -9.94 -8.08 -4.65
CA LEU A 41 -11.16 -8.61 -4.03
C LEU A 41 -12.43 -7.99 -4.63
N ALA A 42 -12.39 -6.75 -5.09
CA ALA A 42 -13.50 -6.12 -5.76
C ALA A 42 -13.78 -6.76 -7.13
N VAL A 43 -12.74 -7.05 -7.91
CA VAL A 43 -12.88 -7.77 -9.18
C VAL A 43 -13.37 -9.21 -8.93
N ALA A 44 -12.80 -9.89 -7.94
CA ALA A 44 -13.26 -11.21 -7.52
C ALA A 44 -14.74 -11.19 -7.12
N ARG A 45 -15.21 -10.18 -6.37
CA ARG A 45 -16.62 -10.00 -6.00
C ARG A 45 -17.54 -9.85 -7.21
N GLU A 46 -17.13 -9.05 -8.21
CA GLU A 46 -17.93 -8.91 -9.44
C GLU A 46 -18.00 -10.21 -10.25
N GLY A 47 -16.94 -11.03 -10.19
CA GLY A 47 -16.89 -12.38 -10.77
C GLY A 47 -17.50 -13.48 -9.89
N ALA A 48 -17.94 -13.16 -8.68
CA ALA A 48 -18.47 -14.12 -7.72
C ALA A 48 -20.00 -14.17 -7.69
N SER A 49 -20.52 -15.28 -7.18
CA SER A 49 -21.93 -15.52 -6.88
C SER A 49 -22.11 -15.97 -5.42
N GLY A 50 -23.32 -16.24 -5.02
CA GLY A 50 -23.69 -16.92 -3.78
C GLY A 50 -23.08 -16.34 -2.51
N THR A 51 -22.47 -17.21 -1.74
CA THR A 51 -21.85 -16.87 -0.44
C THR A 51 -20.60 -16.04 -0.61
N THR A 52 -19.73 -16.39 -1.56
CA THR A 52 -18.50 -15.65 -1.86
C THR A 52 -18.78 -14.16 -2.14
N ARG A 53 -19.77 -13.86 -3.00
CA ARG A 53 -20.13 -12.48 -3.33
C ARG A 53 -20.59 -11.69 -2.10
N ARG A 54 -21.35 -12.32 -1.19
CA ARG A 54 -21.84 -11.67 0.05
C ARG A 54 -20.69 -11.42 1.02
N GLU A 55 -19.83 -12.41 1.25
CA GLU A 55 -18.70 -12.31 2.20
C GLU A 55 -17.67 -11.27 1.73
N LEU A 56 -17.30 -11.27 0.45
CA LEU A 56 -16.44 -10.22 -0.12
C LEU A 56 -17.11 -8.84 -0.04
N GLY A 57 -18.44 -8.77 -0.27
CA GLY A 57 -19.21 -7.54 -0.08
C GLY A 57 -19.17 -7.03 1.36
N ALA A 58 -19.32 -7.90 2.35
CA ALA A 58 -19.25 -7.55 3.77
C ALA A 58 -17.86 -7.01 4.14
N LEU A 59 -16.79 -7.71 3.74
CA LEU A 59 -15.42 -7.29 3.97
C LEU A 59 -15.15 -5.90 3.38
N LEU A 60 -15.53 -5.66 2.13
CA LEU A 60 -15.34 -4.40 1.43
C LEU A 60 -16.33 -3.30 1.86
N GLY A 61 -17.38 -3.66 2.64
CA GLY A 61 -18.43 -2.72 3.06
C GLY A 61 -19.38 -2.32 1.94
N ALA A 62 -19.59 -3.22 0.99
CA ALA A 62 -20.42 -3.00 -0.20
C ALA A 62 -21.81 -3.68 -0.12
N ASP A 63 -22.24 -4.14 1.06
CA ASP A 63 -23.48 -4.92 1.24
C ASP A 63 -24.76 -4.18 0.87
N ASN A 64 -24.75 -2.85 0.92
CA ASN A 64 -25.92 -2.02 0.62
C ASN A 64 -25.89 -1.38 -0.77
N CYS A 65 -24.88 -1.64 -1.58
CA CYS A 65 -24.78 -1.12 -2.94
C CYS A 65 -25.41 -2.08 -3.93
N LEU A 66 -26.75 -2.10 -3.98
CA LEU A 66 -27.55 -2.60 -5.11
C LEU A 66 -27.43 -1.69 -6.35
N GLY A 67 -26.65 -0.65 -6.29
CA GLY A 67 -26.42 0.32 -7.35
C GLY A 67 -24.93 0.53 -7.58
N THR A 68 -24.43 0.10 -8.71
CA THR A 68 -23.37 0.71 -9.55
C THR A 68 -22.29 1.56 -8.86
N GLY A 69 -21.93 1.32 -7.60
CA GLY A 69 -20.74 1.88 -6.99
C GLY A 69 -19.53 1.27 -7.67
N ASN A 70 -19.04 1.92 -8.73
CA ASN A 70 -17.83 1.51 -9.38
C ASN A 70 -16.68 1.64 -8.38
N PHE A 71 -16.14 0.52 -7.96
CA PHE A 71 -14.91 0.46 -7.17
C PHE A 71 -13.75 1.13 -7.92
N LEU A 72 -13.81 1.08 -9.23
CA LEU A 72 -12.89 1.72 -10.16
C LEU A 72 -13.64 2.91 -10.79
N GLU A 73 -13.69 4.03 -10.09
CA GLU A 73 -14.17 5.29 -10.66
C GLU A 73 -13.25 5.70 -11.80
N LYS A 74 -13.84 6.27 -12.89
CA LYS A 74 -13.06 6.64 -14.09
C LYS A 74 -11.99 7.73 -13.84
N ASP A 75 -12.08 8.44 -12.71
CA ASP A 75 -11.32 9.67 -12.49
C ASP A 75 -10.42 9.62 -11.26
N ASP A 76 -9.50 8.62 -11.18
CA ASP A 76 -8.48 8.52 -10.13
C ASP A 76 -9.01 8.17 -8.72
N PRO A 77 -9.63 6.99 -8.55
CA PRO A 77 -10.20 6.55 -7.27
C PRO A 77 -9.16 6.41 -6.15
N PHE A 78 -7.90 6.17 -6.53
CA PHE A 78 -6.78 6.00 -5.59
C PHE A 78 -6.03 7.29 -5.30
N GLY A 79 -6.30 8.39 -6.01
CA GLY A 79 -5.61 9.67 -5.81
C GLY A 79 -4.15 9.64 -6.27
N LEU A 80 -3.88 9.06 -7.43
CA LEU A 80 -2.54 8.89 -7.98
C LEU A 80 -2.19 9.92 -9.06
N LYS A 81 -3.15 10.75 -9.50
CA LYS A 81 -2.86 11.82 -10.46
C LYS A 81 -1.99 12.90 -9.81
N PRO A 82 -0.95 13.37 -10.47
CA PRO A 82 -0.12 14.45 -9.94
C PRO A 82 -0.94 15.71 -9.73
N LEU A 83 -0.75 16.40 -8.60
CA LEU A 83 -1.46 17.63 -8.26
C LEU A 83 -1.07 18.80 -9.16
N SER A 84 0.11 18.79 -9.75
CA SER A 84 0.57 19.87 -10.62
C SER A 84 1.44 19.36 -11.78
N SER A 85 1.36 20.04 -12.92
CA SER A 85 2.26 19.84 -14.05
C SER A 85 3.70 20.35 -13.79
N TRP A 86 3.93 21.03 -12.68
CA TRP A 86 5.22 21.57 -12.22
C TRP A 86 5.88 20.68 -11.17
N GLY A 87 5.30 19.49 -10.93
CA GLY A 87 5.79 18.56 -9.95
C GLY A 87 7.14 17.94 -10.31
N TYR A 88 7.58 17.08 -9.40
CA TYR A 88 8.80 16.29 -9.53
C TYR A 88 8.83 15.53 -10.87
N LYS A 89 9.89 15.75 -11.68
CA LYS A 89 9.97 15.19 -13.04
C LYS A 89 9.96 13.67 -13.09
N ASP A 90 10.39 13.01 -12.01
CA ASP A 90 10.47 11.56 -11.88
C ASP A 90 9.26 10.98 -11.13
N TYR A 91 8.21 11.80 -10.86
CA TYR A 91 6.97 11.26 -10.33
C TYR A 91 6.39 10.23 -11.28
N ALA A 92 6.09 9.05 -10.73
CA ALA A 92 5.39 8.01 -11.43
C ALA A 92 4.44 7.30 -10.47
N ALA A 93 3.21 7.10 -10.89
CA ALA A 93 2.24 6.35 -10.12
C ALA A 93 1.32 5.59 -11.05
N SER A 94 1.08 4.34 -10.75
CA SER A 94 0.15 3.48 -11.48
C SER A 94 -0.53 2.51 -10.55
N MET A 95 -1.79 2.22 -10.84
CA MET A 95 -2.54 1.15 -10.23
C MET A 95 -3.27 0.41 -11.33
N ALA A 96 -3.00 -0.87 -11.47
CA ALA A 96 -3.59 -1.71 -12.49
C ALA A 96 -4.11 -3.03 -11.91
N VAL A 97 -5.17 -3.56 -12.52
CA VAL A 97 -5.75 -4.86 -12.18
C VAL A 97 -5.93 -5.66 -13.46
N ALA A 98 -5.58 -6.93 -13.43
CA ALA A 98 -5.71 -7.84 -14.56
C ALA A 98 -6.36 -9.17 -14.14
N ALA A 99 -6.98 -9.83 -15.11
CA ALA A 99 -7.53 -11.17 -15.00
C ALA A 99 -7.11 -12.00 -16.23
N TRP A 100 -6.36 -13.06 -15.99
CA TRP A 100 -6.16 -14.13 -16.99
C TRP A 100 -7.17 -15.22 -16.70
N ILE A 101 -7.99 -15.54 -17.70
CA ILE A 101 -9.07 -16.51 -17.57
C ILE A 101 -8.77 -17.66 -18.53
N SER A 102 -8.93 -18.90 -18.07
CA SER A 102 -8.72 -20.08 -18.89
C SER A 102 -9.60 -20.05 -20.15
N ASN A 103 -9.05 -20.46 -21.30
CA ASN A 103 -9.80 -20.63 -22.54
C ASN A 103 -10.85 -21.76 -22.44
N THR A 104 -10.78 -22.60 -21.40
CA THR A 104 -11.80 -23.63 -21.09
C THR A 104 -12.94 -23.07 -20.23
N ALA A 105 -12.78 -21.91 -19.62
CA ALA A 105 -13.79 -21.24 -18.82
C ALA A 105 -14.85 -20.54 -19.69
N SER A 106 -15.96 -20.17 -19.08
CA SER A 106 -17.08 -19.50 -19.76
C SER A 106 -17.49 -18.22 -19.01
N PRO A 107 -16.68 -17.15 -19.07
CA PRO A 107 -17.00 -15.90 -18.40
C PRO A 107 -18.28 -15.28 -19.00
N SER A 108 -19.12 -14.72 -18.11
CA SER A 108 -20.35 -14.07 -18.53
C SER A 108 -20.07 -12.73 -19.21
N ASP A 109 -20.86 -12.36 -20.22
CA ASP A 109 -20.79 -11.04 -20.86
C ASP A 109 -20.95 -9.89 -19.88
N ALA A 110 -21.73 -10.08 -18.81
CA ALA A 110 -21.93 -9.07 -17.77
C ALA A 110 -20.65 -8.80 -16.99
N PHE A 111 -19.90 -9.86 -16.63
CA PHE A 111 -18.60 -9.73 -15.96
C PHE A 111 -17.58 -9.06 -16.89
N LEU A 112 -17.47 -9.51 -18.16
CA LEU A 112 -16.53 -8.94 -19.13
C LEU A 112 -16.80 -7.45 -19.39
N ARG A 113 -18.07 -7.05 -19.56
CA ARG A 113 -18.45 -5.63 -19.68
C ARG A 113 -18.04 -4.84 -18.44
N LYS A 114 -18.25 -5.39 -17.25
CA LYS A 114 -17.86 -4.73 -15.99
C LYS A 114 -16.35 -4.52 -15.90
N CYS A 115 -15.55 -5.52 -16.30
CA CYS A 115 -14.10 -5.39 -16.36
C CYS A 115 -13.68 -4.27 -17.33
N THR A 116 -14.29 -4.22 -18.52
CA THR A 116 -14.04 -3.16 -19.51
C THR A 116 -14.39 -1.77 -18.97
N ASP A 117 -15.57 -1.63 -18.35
CA ASP A 117 -16.03 -0.36 -17.75
C ASP A 117 -15.10 0.14 -16.65
N CYS A 118 -14.43 -0.78 -15.97
CA CYS A 118 -13.52 -0.52 -14.85
C CYS A 118 -12.03 -0.53 -15.26
N SER A 119 -11.73 -0.62 -16.56
CA SER A 119 -10.34 -0.68 -17.06
C SER A 119 -9.52 -1.84 -16.50
N VAL A 120 -10.18 -2.94 -16.12
CA VAL A 120 -9.50 -4.20 -15.77
C VAL A 120 -9.02 -4.87 -17.07
N HIS A 121 -7.73 -5.18 -17.13
CA HIS A 121 -7.19 -5.96 -18.24
C HIS A 121 -7.71 -7.40 -18.17
N VAL A 122 -8.31 -7.92 -19.23
CA VAL A 122 -8.76 -9.31 -19.30
C VAL A 122 -8.10 -10.00 -20.48
N SER A 123 -7.42 -11.13 -20.20
CA SER A 123 -6.84 -12.03 -21.19
C SER A 123 -7.49 -13.41 -21.06
N ILE A 124 -7.89 -13.99 -22.18
CA ILE A 124 -8.36 -15.38 -22.23
C ILE A 124 -7.26 -16.22 -22.84
N ALA A 125 -6.68 -17.16 -22.09
CA ALA A 125 -5.49 -17.88 -22.46
C ALA A 125 -5.54 -19.34 -21.99
N ASP A 126 -4.63 -20.16 -22.48
CA ASP A 126 -4.38 -21.49 -21.98
C ASP A 126 -3.49 -21.39 -20.71
N LEU A 127 -4.10 -21.42 -19.52
CA LEU A 127 -3.37 -21.26 -18.27
C LEU A 127 -2.45 -22.45 -17.92
N ASP A 128 -2.51 -23.54 -18.68
CA ASP A 128 -1.58 -24.67 -18.57
C ASP A 128 -0.27 -24.42 -19.38
N ASP A 129 -0.28 -23.44 -20.28
CA ASP A 129 0.91 -23.02 -21.00
C ASP A 129 1.84 -22.21 -20.09
N PRO A 130 3.10 -22.69 -19.82
CA PRO A 130 4.07 -21.95 -19.01
C PRO A 130 4.37 -20.52 -19.52
N GLN A 131 4.17 -20.26 -20.81
CA GLN A 131 4.36 -18.94 -21.41
C GLN A 131 3.40 -17.90 -20.80
N VAL A 132 2.19 -18.30 -20.41
CA VAL A 132 1.23 -17.40 -19.77
C VAL A 132 1.71 -16.96 -18.38
N GLY A 133 2.39 -17.84 -17.65
CA GLY A 133 3.07 -17.45 -16.39
C GLY A 133 4.14 -16.37 -16.59
N CYS A 134 4.90 -16.48 -17.71
CA CYS A 134 5.86 -15.43 -18.09
C CYS A 134 5.15 -14.11 -18.44
N GLU A 135 4.06 -14.16 -19.21
CA GLU A 135 3.25 -12.96 -19.54
C GLU A 135 2.71 -12.26 -18.29
N VAL A 136 2.23 -13.01 -17.28
CA VAL A 136 1.81 -12.43 -16.00
C VAL A 136 2.98 -11.78 -15.28
N SER A 137 4.14 -12.42 -15.26
CA SER A 137 5.37 -11.89 -14.64
C SER A 137 5.82 -10.61 -15.33
N ASP A 138 5.85 -10.60 -16.66
CA ASP A 138 6.22 -9.44 -17.48
C ASP A 138 5.24 -8.27 -17.27
N TRP A 139 3.93 -8.57 -17.20
CA TRP A 139 2.91 -7.56 -16.90
C TRP A 139 3.11 -6.92 -15.52
N ILE A 140 3.40 -7.71 -14.48
CA ILE A 140 3.70 -7.17 -13.13
C ILE A 140 4.94 -6.28 -13.19
N SER A 141 6.00 -6.74 -13.86
CA SER A 141 7.23 -5.97 -14.01
C SER A 141 6.99 -4.66 -14.76
N GLU A 142 6.21 -4.66 -15.84
CA GLU A 142 5.83 -3.46 -16.58
C GLU A 142 5.04 -2.47 -15.72
N GLN A 143 4.00 -2.94 -15.02
CA GLN A 143 3.15 -2.08 -14.18
C GLN A 143 3.89 -1.52 -12.96
N THR A 144 4.95 -2.19 -12.51
CA THR A 144 5.79 -1.75 -11.38
C THR A 144 7.13 -1.16 -11.81
N HIS A 145 7.30 -0.84 -13.10
CA HIS A 145 8.53 -0.26 -13.67
C HIS A 145 9.79 -1.07 -13.33
N GLY A 146 9.66 -2.39 -13.24
CA GLY A 146 10.75 -3.30 -12.89
C GLY A 146 11.04 -3.43 -11.39
N LEU A 147 10.28 -2.75 -10.52
CA LEU A 147 10.46 -2.84 -9.06
C LEU A 147 10.16 -4.25 -8.53
N LEU A 148 9.14 -4.90 -9.11
CA LEU A 148 8.80 -6.29 -8.86
C LEU A 148 8.96 -7.10 -10.14
N SER A 149 9.61 -8.26 -10.02
CA SER A 149 9.78 -9.22 -11.13
C SER A 149 9.59 -10.64 -10.60
N PRO A 150 8.36 -10.99 -10.16
CA PRO A 150 8.09 -12.30 -9.59
C PRO A 150 8.16 -13.39 -10.67
N SER A 151 8.49 -14.61 -10.26
CA SER A 151 8.31 -15.79 -11.10
C SER A 151 6.94 -16.38 -10.83
N VAL A 152 5.98 -16.18 -11.74
CA VAL A 152 4.61 -16.66 -11.59
C VAL A 152 4.46 -18.04 -12.22
N GLY A 153 4.22 -19.05 -11.36
CA GLY A 153 3.83 -20.40 -11.80
C GLY A 153 2.33 -20.59 -11.66
N LEU A 154 1.63 -20.85 -12.76
CA LEU A 154 0.20 -21.16 -12.74
C LEU A 154 -0.02 -22.65 -12.56
N SER A 155 -1.08 -23.00 -11.82
CA SER A 155 -1.50 -24.40 -11.72
C SER A 155 -2.15 -24.85 -13.04
N PRO A 156 -1.89 -26.08 -13.54
CA PRO A 156 -2.59 -26.64 -14.70
C PRO A 156 -4.12 -26.71 -14.54
N LEU A 157 -4.60 -26.63 -13.31
CA LEU A 157 -6.05 -26.64 -12.99
C LEU A 157 -6.60 -25.23 -12.73
N ALA A 158 -5.80 -24.18 -12.95
CA ALA A 158 -6.25 -22.81 -12.76
C ALA A 158 -7.31 -22.43 -13.80
N LEU A 159 -8.44 -21.88 -13.35
CA LEU A 159 -9.48 -21.33 -14.21
C LEU A 159 -9.36 -19.80 -14.35
N ALA A 160 -8.73 -19.16 -13.39
CA ALA A 160 -8.43 -17.73 -13.43
C ALA A 160 -7.20 -17.38 -12.59
N CYS A 161 -6.47 -16.37 -13.03
CA CYS A 161 -5.42 -15.69 -12.27
C CYS A 161 -5.76 -14.20 -12.21
N LEU A 162 -5.98 -13.69 -11.00
CA LEU A 162 -6.23 -12.27 -10.75
C LEU A 162 -4.96 -11.62 -10.19
N VAL A 163 -4.59 -10.50 -10.75
CA VAL A 163 -3.38 -9.75 -10.37
C VAL A 163 -3.72 -8.28 -10.18
N SER A 164 -3.15 -7.66 -9.17
CA SER A 164 -3.14 -6.20 -9.00
C SER A 164 -1.71 -5.73 -8.77
N ALA A 165 -1.35 -4.64 -9.41
CA ALA A 165 -0.05 -4.01 -9.29
C ALA A 165 -0.22 -2.53 -8.93
N LEU A 166 0.61 -2.04 -8.02
CA LEU A 166 0.67 -0.66 -7.60
C LEU A 166 2.12 -0.20 -7.59
N TYR A 167 2.38 0.93 -8.18
CA TYR A 167 3.66 1.62 -8.17
C TYR A 167 3.46 3.07 -7.78
N LEU A 168 4.31 3.59 -6.92
CA LEU A 168 4.42 5.01 -6.61
C LEU A 168 5.89 5.37 -6.41
N LYS A 169 6.33 6.39 -7.13
CA LYS A 169 7.60 7.08 -6.96
C LYS A 169 7.35 8.55 -6.79
N ASP A 170 7.73 9.11 -5.66
CA ASP A 170 7.55 10.53 -5.35
C ASP A 170 8.67 11.02 -4.43
N ALA A 171 8.99 12.30 -4.51
CA ALA A 171 9.97 12.96 -3.67
C ALA A 171 9.34 13.50 -2.38
N TRP A 172 10.14 13.69 -1.34
CA TRP A 172 9.71 14.47 -0.18
C TRP A 172 9.29 15.89 -0.59
N GLU A 173 8.25 16.43 -0.01
CA GLU A 173 7.90 17.85 -0.14
C GLU A 173 9.06 18.73 0.36
N THR A 174 9.71 18.30 1.44
CA THR A 174 10.95 18.86 1.95
C THR A 174 12.02 17.77 2.04
N PRO A 175 12.99 17.71 1.09
CA PRO A 175 13.99 16.65 1.04
C PRO A 175 14.90 16.61 2.28
N PHE A 176 15.40 15.43 2.61
CA PHE A 176 16.50 15.30 3.55
C PHE A 176 17.84 15.50 2.84
N TYR A 177 18.83 16.03 3.54
CA TYR A 177 20.16 16.25 2.99
C TYR A 177 21.10 15.08 3.35
N LYS A 178 21.83 14.57 2.37
CA LYS A 178 22.73 13.43 2.58
C LYS A 178 23.90 13.72 3.55
N ASP A 179 24.33 14.97 3.61
CA ASP A 179 25.36 15.45 4.53
C ASP A 179 24.87 15.62 5.97
N GLU A 180 23.56 15.60 6.18
CA GLU A 180 22.91 15.54 7.51
C GLU A 180 22.52 14.12 7.92
N THR A 181 22.79 13.10 7.08
CA THR A 181 22.55 11.70 7.40
C THR A 181 23.68 11.16 8.27
N GLU A 182 23.33 10.65 9.45
CA GLU A 182 24.28 10.15 10.44
C GLU A 182 24.01 8.68 10.78
N THR A 183 25.08 7.95 11.11
CA THR A 183 24.94 6.57 11.58
C THR A 183 24.61 6.55 13.08
N GLY A 184 23.61 5.77 13.47
CA GLY A 184 23.18 5.62 14.86
C GLY A 184 22.64 4.23 15.17
N ALA A 185 22.45 3.94 16.47
CA ALA A 185 21.89 2.68 16.92
C ALA A 185 20.39 2.62 16.69
N PHE A 186 19.90 1.45 16.23
CA PHE A 186 18.49 1.09 16.18
C PHE A 186 18.29 -0.16 17.03
N HIS A 187 17.33 -0.13 17.93
CA HIS A 187 16.99 -1.20 18.89
C HIS A 187 16.06 -2.23 18.23
N ALA A 188 16.63 -3.08 17.38
CA ALA A 188 15.86 -4.14 16.73
C ALA A 188 15.55 -5.29 17.69
N PRO A 189 14.49 -6.11 17.45
CA PRO A 189 14.17 -7.26 18.31
C PRO A 189 15.28 -8.28 18.45
N SER A 190 16.20 -8.35 17.47
CA SER A 190 17.39 -9.23 17.48
C SER A 190 18.60 -8.64 18.18
N GLY A 191 18.51 -7.39 18.68
CA GLY A 191 19.60 -6.61 19.26
C GLY A 191 19.90 -5.34 18.48
N ASP A 192 20.76 -4.49 19.02
CA ASP A 192 21.10 -3.20 18.45
C ASP A 192 21.84 -3.37 17.11
N ILE A 193 21.40 -2.63 16.11
CA ILE A 193 22.03 -2.53 14.79
C ILE A 193 22.41 -1.09 14.48
N GLN A 194 23.38 -0.88 13.58
CA GLN A 194 23.74 0.45 13.10
C GLN A 194 22.97 0.75 11.82
N VAL A 195 22.32 1.91 11.76
CA VAL A 195 21.53 2.34 10.60
C VAL A 195 21.85 3.79 10.24
N ALA A 196 21.59 4.17 8.99
CA ALA A 196 21.74 5.54 8.52
C ALA A 196 20.45 6.33 8.81
N TYR A 197 20.52 7.34 9.67
CA TYR A 197 19.42 8.24 10.02
C TYR A 197 19.45 9.50 9.16
N MET A 198 18.38 9.73 8.44
CA MET A 198 18.07 11.01 7.80
C MET A 198 17.58 11.99 8.86
N ASN A 199 18.24 13.13 9.00
CA ASN A 199 17.93 14.12 10.03
C ASN A 199 17.35 15.40 9.41
N GLY A 200 16.51 16.09 10.17
CA GLY A 200 16.05 17.43 9.80
C GLY A 200 14.77 17.86 10.53
N ILE A 201 14.56 19.18 10.58
CA ILE A 201 13.35 19.75 11.16
C ILE A 201 12.23 19.75 10.11
N ARG A 202 11.05 19.33 10.50
CA ARG A 202 9.86 19.22 9.64
C ARG A 202 8.63 19.78 10.33
N SER A 203 7.83 20.53 9.58
CA SER A 203 6.48 20.89 10.02
C SER A 203 5.54 19.73 9.72
N SER A 204 4.89 19.17 10.71
CA SER A 204 4.15 17.92 10.64
C SER A 204 2.88 17.95 11.47
N ARG A 205 1.85 17.21 11.06
CA ARG A 205 0.75 16.86 11.94
C ARG A 205 1.15 15.73 12.85
N VAL A 206 0.93 15.89 14.15
CA VAL A 206 1.30 14.92 15.18
C VAL A 206 0.08 14.52 16.00
N ILE A 207 -0.03 13.25 16.33
CA ILE A 207 -1.03 12.67 17.25
C ILE A 207 -0.30 11.87 18.30
N GLU A 208 -0.51 12.18 19.58
CA GLU A 208 -0.06 11.38 20.71
C GLU A 208 -1.24 10.70 21.36
N LYS A 209 -1.33 9.40 21.25
CA LYS A 209 -2.44 8.64 21.83
C LYS A 209 -2.14 7.16 21.92
N ASN A 210 -2.70 6.49 22.91
CA ASN A 210 -2.64 5.03 23.09
C ASN A 210 -1.21 4.47 23.16
N GLY A 211 -0.24 5.23 23.69
CA GLY A 211 1.15 4.79 23.75
C GLY A 211 1.89 4.85 22.41
N PHE A 212 1.47 5.78 21.52
CA PHE A 212 2.13 6.07 20.25
C PHE A 212 2.31 7.57 20.04
N THR A 213 3.41 7.91 19.42
CA THR A 213 3.61 9.18 18.72
C THR A 213 3.48 8.90 17.21
N ALA A 214 2.43 9.44 16.59
CA ALA A 214 2.19 9.31 15.15
C ALA A 214 2.32 10.66 14.46
N PHE A 215 2.95 10.68 13.26
CA PHE A 215 3.17 11.92 12.51
C PHE A 215 3.16 11.65 10.99
N GLU A 216 3.06 12.72 10.20
CA GLU A 216 3.05 12.64 8.74
C GLU A 216 4.17 13.45 8.09
N LEU A 217 4.67 12.97 6.96
CA LEU A 217 5.56 13.71 6.07
C LEU A 217 4.98 13.75 4.67
N GLY A 218 4.81 14.96 4.14
CA GLY A 218 4.26 15.19 2.80
C GLY A 218 5.24 14.80 1.69
N LEU A 219 4.67 14.32 0.60
CA LEU A 219 5.35 14.07 -0.67
C LEU A 219 4.95 15.13 -1.70
N SER A 220 5.76 15.30 -2.74
CA SER A 220 5.68 16.43 -3.69
C SER A 220 4.38 16.52 -4.46
N GLN A 221 3.69 15.39 -4.67
CA GLN A 221 2.43 15.29 -5.39
C GLN A 221 1.21 15.04 -4.50
N GLY A 222 1.36 15.32 -3.18
CA GLY A 222 0.28 15.32 -2.21
C GLY A 222 -0.03 13.98 -1.57
N ALA A 223 0.72 12.94 -1.88
CA ALA A 223 0.77 11.75 -1.06
C ALA A 223 1.51 12.04 0.25
N SER A 224 1.38 11.19 1.25
CA SER A 224 2.08 11.34 2.53
C SER A 224 2.58 10.00 3.05
N MET A 225 3.76 10.02 3.68
CA MET A 225 4.21 8.96 4.57
C MET A 225 3.77 9.25 5.99
N LEU A 226 3.09 8.30 6.59
CA LEU A 226 2.62 8.33 7.96
C LEU A 226 3.47 7.37 8.79
N PHE A 227 3.84 7.78 9.98
CA PHE A 227 4.64 7.02 10.91
C PHE A 227 3.91 6.87 12.23
N ALA A 228 4.04 5.74 12.91
CA ALA A 228 3.56 5.53 14.26
C ALA A 228 4.64 4.81 15.07
N LEU A 229 5.29 5.58 15.96
CA LEU A 229 6.34 5.12 16.86
C LEU A 229 5.70 4.72 18.20
N PRO A 230 5.84 3.47 18.67
CA PRO A 230 5.36 3.08 19.96
C PRO A 230 6.22 3.66 21.09
N ASP A 231 5.61 4.03 22.22
CA ASP A 231 6.31 4.50 23.42
C ASP A 231 6.98 3.36 24.20
N GLY A 232 6.60 2.11 23.91
CA GLY A 232 7.13 0.91 24.57
C GLY A 232 6.79 -0.39 23.84
N ASP A 233 7.33 -1.51 24.33
CA ASP A 233 7.32 -2.83 23.67
C ASP A 233 5.95 -3.52 23.57
N SER A 234 4.93 -3.06 24.30
CA SER A 234 3.61 -3.68 24.34
C SER A 234 2.63 -3.13 23.30
N ALA A 235 3.03 -2.16 22.50
CA ALA A 235 2.19 -1.50 21.52
C ALA A 235 1.94 -2.41 20.30
N ARG A 236 0.69 -2.45 19.81
CA ARG A 236 0.24 -3.33 18.75
C ARG A 236 -0.16 -2.55 17.51
N PHE A 237 -0.10 -3.21 16.36
CA PHE A 237 -0.56 -2.62 15.09
C PHE A 237 -2.01 -2.11 15.16
N GLU A 238 -2.91 -2.84 15.84
CA GLU A 238 -4.31 -2.47 15.98
C GLU A 238 -4.51 -1.13 16.73
N ASP A 239 -3.56 -0.75 17.58
CA ASP A 239 -3.57 0.53 18.31
C ASP A 239 -2.98 1.66 17.45
N ALA A 240 -2.01 1.36 16.58
CA ALA A 240 -1.39 2.30 15.64
C ALA A 240 -2.32 2.63 14.45
N LEU A 241 -3.01 1.64 13.90
CA LEU A 241 -3.79 1.78 12.67
C LEU A 241 -4.83 2.91 12.72
N PRO A 242 -5.62 3.09 13.82
CA PRO A 242 -6.54 4.21 13.93
C PRO A 242 -5.87 5.59 13.88
N LEU A 243 -4.62 5.71 14.35
CA LEU A 243 -3.86 6.97 14.34
C LEU A 243 -3.38 7.29 12.93
N LEU A 244 -2.87 6.28 12.21
CA LEU A 244 -2.50 6.41 10.80
C LEU A 244 -3.73 6.82 9.96
N GLU A 245 -4.90 6.23 10.22
CA GLU A 245 -6.14 6.61 9.53
C GLU A 245 -6.61 8.03 9.90
N GLN A 246 -6.45 8.49 11.15
CA GLN A 246 -6.75 9.86 11.56
C GLN A 246 -5.83 10.85 10.84
N LEU A 247 -4.51 10.61 10.83
CA LEU A 247 -3.56 11.43 10.06
C LEU A 247 -3.91 11.50 8.57
N SER A 248 -4.30 10.37 7.95
CA SER A 248 -4.70 10.33 6.53
C SER A 248 -5.92 11.21 6.21
N ARG A 249 -6.70 11.58 7.22
CA ARG A 249 -7.83 12.53 7.13
C ARG A 249 -7.44 13.97 7.44
N GLY A 250 -6.16 14.21 7.72
CA GLY A 250 -5.66 15.53 8.11
C GLY A 250 -5.96 15.89 9.57
N GLU A 251 -6.23 14.91 10.44
CA GLU A 251 -6.36 15.10 11.87
C GLU A 251 -4.99 15.19 12.53
N GLY A 252 -4.89 15.84 13.69
CA GLY A 252 -3.65 16.04 14.44
C GLY A 252 -3.29 17.50 14.63
N ASN A 253 -2.33 17.75 15.51
CA ASN A 253 -1.82 19.10 15.78
C ASN A 253 -0.62 19.39 14.88
N GLN A 254 -0.60 20.58 14.27
CA GLN A 254 0.55 21.02 13.48
C GLN A 254 1.65 21.51 14.42
N GLU A 255 2.84 20.95 14.30
CA GLU A 255 4.02 21.34 15.07
C GLU A 255 5.30 21.12 14.28
N ASP A 256 6.36 21.83 14.63
CA ASP A 256 7.69 21.59 14.10
C ASP A 256 8.38 20.54 14.95
N ILE A 257 8.90 19.49 14.29
CA ILE A 257 9.57 18.35 14.92
C ILE A 257 10.98 18.18 14.37
N ASP A 258 11.93 17.90 15.27
CA ASP A 258 13.31 17.51 14.93
C ASP A 258 13.36 16.00 14.77
N LEU A 259 13.52 15.53 13.54
CA LEU A 259 13.36 14.13 13.14
C LEU A 259 14.67 13.44 12.87
N SER A 260 14.76 12.17 13.33
CA SER A 260 15.74 11.19 12.88
C SER A 260 15.02 9.94 12.40
N ILE A 261 15.02 9.71 11.08
CA ILE A 261 14.33 8.58 10.45
C ILE A 261 15.36 7.68 9.77
N PRO A 262 15.41 6.37 10.05
CA PRO A 262 16.32 5.47 9.35
C PRO A 262 15.90 5.30 7.89
N ARG A 263 16.86 5.16 6.98
CA ARG A 263 16.58 4.59 5.66
C ARG A 263 16.10 3.16 5.83
N PHE A 264 15.16 2.72 5.02
CA PHE A 264 14.73 1.33 5.06
C PHE A 264 14.18 0.85 3.72
N GLU A 265 14.25 -0.47 3.55
CA GLU A 265 13.54 -1.21 2.52
C GLU A 265 12.76 -2.34 3.18
N CYS A 266 11.51 -2.52 2.78
CA CYS A 266 10.66 -3.63 3.17
C CYS A 266 10.19 -4.34 1.90
N GLU A 267 10.43 -5.64 1.82
CA GLU A 267 9.92 -6.50 0.75
C GLU A 267 9.21 -7.70 1.37
N THR A 268 8.02 -7.98 0.91
CA THR A 268 7.17 -9.04 1.49
C THR A 268 6.45 -9.78 0.40
N SER A 269 6.46 -11.12 0.51
CA SER A 269 5.62 -12.01 -0.28
C SER A 269 4.66 -12.77 0.64
N VAL A 270 3.37 -12.61 0.40
CA VAL A 270 2.29 -13.26 1.15
C VAL A 270 1.65 -14.31 0.25
N SER A 271 1.91 -15.58 0.52
CA SER A 271 1.41 -16.71 -0.28
C SER A 271 0.14 -17.37 0.28
N ASN A 272 -0.30 -16.95 1.47
CA ASN A 272 -1.43 -17.55 2.20
C ASN A 272 -2.58 -16.53 2.46
N LEU A 273 -2.77 -15.59 1.55
CA LEU A 273 -3.77 -14.53 1.72
C LEU A 273 -5.21 -15.09 1.79
N ASP A 274 -5.48 -16.21 1.13
CA ASP A 274 -6.75 -16.97 1.23
C ASP A 274 -7.06 -17.40 2.67
N SER A 275 -6.05 -17.89 3.40
CA SER A 275 -6.20 -18.27 4.82
C SER A 275 -6.47 -17.06 5.70
N LEU A 276 -5.80 -15.92 5.43
CA LEU A 276 -6.03 -14.66 6.15
C LEU A 276 -7.42 -14.10 5.88
N LEU A 277 -7.90 -14.18 4.65
CA LEU A 277 -9.27 -13.80 4.28
C LEU A 277 -10.31 -14.69 4.98
N THR A 278 -10.02 -16.00 5.10
CA THR A 278 -10.89 -16.91 5.85
C THR A 278 -10.98 -16.48 7.32
N ALA A 279 -9.86 -16.16 7.95
CA ALA A 279 -9.83 -15.63 9.32
C ALA A 279 -10.57 -14.28 9.45
N ALA A 280 -10.57 -13.48 8.39
CA ALA A 280 -11.30 -12.20 8.31
C ALA A 280 -12.79 -12.34 7.96
N GLY A 281 -13.32 -13.58 7.88
CA GLY A 281 -14.74 -13.85 7.68
C GLY A 281 -15.15 -14.17 6.24
N VAL A 282 -14.18 -14.35 5.32
CA VAL A 282 -14.45 -14.87 3.96
C VAL A 282 -14.27 -16.37 3.97
N SER A 283 -15.28 -17.10 4.45
CA SER A 283 -15.20 -18.55 4.64
C SER A 283 -14.97 -19.33 3.34
N THR A 284 -15.30 -18.73 2.21
CA THR A 284 -15.13 -19.29 0.86
C THR A 284 -13.80 -18.92 0.20
N ALA A 285 -12.87 -18.25 0.89
CA ALA A 285 -11.65 -17.71 0.29
C ALA A 285 -10.76 -18.76 -0.39
N SER A 286 -10.71 -19.99 0.13
CA SER A 286 -9.94 -21.09 -0.45
C SER A 286 -10.64 -21.83 -1.60
N ALA A 287 -11.95 -21.62 -1.79
CA ALA A 287 -12.75 -22.24 -2.84
C ALA A 287 -13.94 -21.34 -3.22
N MET A 288 -13.65 -20.29 -3.99
CA MET A 288 -14.62 -19.24 -4.32
C MET A 288 -15.65 -19.67 -5.34
N GLU A 289 -16.90 -19.20 -5.18
CA GLU A 289 -18.00 -19.38 -6.13
C GLU A 289 -17.86 -18.33 -7.26
N LEU A 290 -16.95 -18.54 -8.21
CA LEU A 290 -16.63 -17.58 -9.28
C LEU A 290 -17.44 -17.81 -10.57
N VAL A 291 -18.71 -18.20 -10.45
CA VAL A 291 -19.57 -18.55 -11.59
C VAL A 291 -19.66 -17.46 -12.67
N PRO A 292 -19.84 -16.16 -12.39
CA PRO A 292 -19.83 -15.13 -13.42
C PRO A 292 -18.47 -14.96 -14.12
N MET A 293 -17.35 -15.30 -13.45
CA MET A 293 -16.00 -15.14 -13.98
C MET A 293 -15.55 -16.33 -14.83
N VAL A 294 -15.83 -17.56 -14.39
CA VAL A 294 -15.28 -18.76 -15.02
C VAL A 294 -16.36 -19.78 -15.45
N GLY A 295 -17.63 -19.52 -15.15
CA GLY A 295 -18.75 -20.41 -15.51
C GLY A 295 -19.12 -21.46 -14.45
N GLU A 296 -18.25 -21.66 -13.44
CA GLU A 296 -18.46 -22.65 -12.38
C GLU A 296 -17.85 -22.21 -11.04
N ALA A 297 -18.09 -22.97 -9.98
CA ALA A 297 -17.38 -22.80 -8.70
C ALA A 297 -16.00 -23.45 -8.77
N VAL A 298 -14.98 -22.75 -8.29
CA VAL A 298 -13.61 -23.27 -8.30
C VAL A 298 -13.35 -24.16 -7.10
N ALA A 299 -12.59 -25.22 -7.30
CA ALA A 299 -12.26 -26.18 -6.24
C ALA A 299 -11.17 -25.69 -5.30
N SER A 300 -10.33 -24.75 -5.75
CA SER A 300 -9.24 -24.16 -4.98
C SER A 300 -8.95 -22.77 -5.49
N THR A 301 -8.67 -21.85 -4.57
CA THR A 301 -8.23 -20.48 -4.87
C THR A 301 -6.93 -20.24 -4.13
N GLN A 302 -5.92 -19.73 -4.82
CA GLN A 302 -4.67 -19.26 -4.24
C GLN A 302 -4.53 -17.77 -4.55
N ILE A 303 -4.21 -16.98 -3.53
CA ILE A 303 -4.00 -15.55 -3.66
C ILE A 303 -2.61 -15.23 -3.13
N VAL A 304 -1.76 -14.68 -3.98
CA VAL A 304 -0.41 -14.24 -3.65
C VAL A 304 -0.37 -12.72 -3.70
N HIS A 305 0.36 -12.11 -2.78
CA HIS A 305 0.54 -10.67 -2.73
C HIS A 305 2.01 -10.35 -2.45
N ASP A 306 2.67 -9.69 -3.39
CA ASP A 306 4.03 -9.19 -3.26
C ASP A 306 4.00 -7.67 -3.16
N ALA A 307 4.83 -7.13 -2.27
CA ALA A 307 4.96 -5.69 -2.07
C ALA A 307 6.38 -5.31 -1.71
N LYS A 308 6.82 -4.17 -2.21
CA LYS A 308 8.11 -3.56 -1.88
C LYS A 308 7.91 -2.08 -1.61
N LEU A 309 8.54 -1.59 -0.53
CA LEU A 309 8.52 -0.20 -0.12
C LEU A 309 9.94 0.19 0.32
N SER A 310 10.52 1.18 -0.33
CA SER A 310 11.82 1.74 0.04
C SER A 310 11.72 3.25 0.27
N LEU A 311 12.54 3.77 1.19
CA LEU A 311 12.53 5.15 1.62
C LEU A 311 13.95 5.64 1.90
N ASP A 312 14.35 6.73 1.23
CA ASP A 312 15.64 7.41 1.38
C ASP A 312 15.48 8.95 1.48
N GLU A 313 16.58 9.68 1.45
CA GLU A 313 16.61 11.15 1.56
C GLU A 313 15.84 11.86 0.45
N ARG A 314 15.63 11.22 -0.69
CA ARG A 314 14.96 11.81 -1.85
C ARG A 314 13.46 11.66 -1.77
N GLY A 315 13.00 10.58 -1.14
CA GLY A 315 11.59 10.25 -1.04
C GLY A 315 11.36 8.74 -1.02
N ILE A 316 10.36 8.34 -1.76
CA ILE A 316 9.98 6.94 -1.95
C ILE A 316 10.41 6.55 -3.34
N GLU A 317 11.17 5.50 -3.47
CA GLU A 317 11.82 4.99 -4.68
C GLU A 317 12.41 6.10 -5.59
N ALA A 318 13.70 6.35 -5.50
CA ALA A 318 14.31 7.61 -5.92
C ALA A 318 14.84 7.67 -7.35
N GLY A 319 14.53 8.77 -8.04
CA GLY A 319 15.31 9.39 -9.10
C GLY A 319 15.87 10.74 -8.62
N ALA A 320 17.05 11.16 -9.08
CA ALA A 320 17.72 12.34 -8.56
C ALA A 320 17.19 13.64 -9.14
N TYR A 321 16.78 14.58 -8.28
CA TYR A 321 16.69 16.01 -8.62
C TYR A 321 17.06 16.86 -7.40
N THR A 322 17.87 17.91 -7.63
CA THR A 322 18.18 18.90 -6.63
C THR A 322 17.42 20.18 -6.99
N MET A 323 16.41 20.55 -6.20
CA MET A 323 15.78 21.86 -6.30
C MET A 323 16.01 22.59 -4.98
N MET A 324 16.76 23.70 -5.06
CA MET A 324 16.91 24.60 -3.93
C MET A 324 15.83 25.66 -4.01
N ILE A 325 14.84 25.59 -3.12
CA ILE A 325 13.87 26.66 -2.92
C ILE A 325 14.32 27.42 -1.67
N ALA A 326 14.91 28.59 -1.87
CA ALA A 326 15.17 29.52 -0.78
C ALA A 326 13.86 30.28 -0.50
N CYS A 327 13.12 29.86 0.52
CA CYS A 327 12.02 30.67 1.06
C CYS A 327 12.58 31.60 2.14
N ALA A 328 12.61 32.91 1.86
CA ALA A 328 12.77 33.90 2.90
C ALA A 328 11.43 34.04 3.64
N GLY A 329 11.25 33.23 4.69
CA GLY A 329 10.15 33.35 5.64
C GLY A 329 10.62 34.04 6.90
N ALA A 330 9.87 35.04 7.38
CA ALA A 330 10.10 35.62 8.70
C ALA A 330 9.92 34.48 9.74
N LEU A 331 10.91 34.31 10.62
CA LEU A 331 10.84 33.40 11.74
C LEU A 331 9.65 33.80 12.63
N PRO A 332 8.77 32.89 13.04
CA PRO A 332 7.82 33.17 14.11
C PRO A 332 8.60 33.36 15.42
N ASP A 333 8.15 34.31 16.23
CA ASP A 333 8.75 34.65 17.54
C ASP A 333 8.45 33.62 18.64
N ASP A 334 8.15 32.37 18.31
CA ASP A 334 7.97 31.32 19.31
C ASP A 334 9.20 30.40 19.32
N LEU A 335 10.14 30.70 20.23
CA LEU A 335 11.42 30.03 20.42
C LEU A 335 11.29 28.73 21.27
N SER A 336 10.23 27.98 21.18
CA SER A 336 10.23 26.60 21.71
C SER A 336 11.10 25.73 20.82
N GLU A 337 12.09 25.05 21.40
CA GLU A 337 12.91 24.08 20.65
C GLU A 337 11.99 23.03 20.02
N PRO A 338 12.18 22.69 18.73
CA PRO A 338 11.39 21.64 18.08
C PRO A 338 11.47 20.36 18.87
N ARG A 339 10.34 19.68 19.02
CA ARG A 339 10.29 18.39 19.69
C ARG A 339 11.08 17.36 18.91
N ARG A 340 11.98 16.64 19.60
CA ARG A 340 12.80 15.61 18.98
C ARG A 340 12.05 14.26 18.93
N ILE A 341 12.01 13.65 17.75
CA ILE A 341 11.46 12.32 17.49
C ILE A 341 12.51 11.49 16.75
N ILE A 342 12.93 10.37 17.35
CA ILE A 342 13.90 9.44 16.77
C ILE A 342 13.21 8.10 16.57
N LEU A 343 13.17 7.60 15.33
CA LEU A 343 12.68 6.26 15.03
C LEU A 343 13.78 5.22 15.27
N ASP A 344 14.12 5.02 16.53
CA ASP A 344 15.24 4.19 17.00
C ASP A 344 14.85 2.75 17.40
N ARG A 345 13.60 2.37 17.22
CA ARG A 345 13.00 1.07 17.56
C ARG A 345 11.88 0.73 16.59
N PRO A 346 11.35 -0.52 16.57
CA PRO A 346 10.29 -0.91 15.66
C PRO A 346 9.12 0.08 15.60
N PHE A 347 8.70 0.42 14.38
CA PHE A 347 7.64 1.40 14.13
C PHE A 347 6.77 0.96 12.95
N TYR A 348 5.54 1.48 12.90
CA TYR A 348 4.62 1.25 11.80
C TYR A 348 4.61 2.43 10.83
N VAL A 349 4.37 2.11 9.56
CA VAL A 349 4.29 3.11 8.49
C VAL A 349 3.05 2.91 7.64
N ALA A 350 2.55 3.99 7.03
CA ALA A 350 1.60 3.92 5.94
C ALA A 350 1.94 4.96 4.88
N LEU A 351 1.98 4.54 3.62
CA LEU A 351 1.99 5.44 2.48
C LEU A 351 0.55 5.66 2.06
N VAL A 352 0.10 6.91 2.10
CA VAL A 352 -1.26 7.28 1.72
C VAL A 352 -1.25 8.26 0.55
N SER A 353 -2.22 8.11 -0.35
CA SER A 353 -2.39 9.03 -1.47
C SER A 353 -3.03 10.35 -1.04
N CYS A 354 -3.09 11.33 -1.93
CA CYS A 354 -3.66 12.66 -1.67
C CYS A 354 -5.14 12.63 -1.24
N ASN A 355 -5.87 11.55 -1.50
CA ASN A 355 -7.26 11.36 -1.05
C ASN A 355 -7.37 10.47 0.21
N GLY A 356 -6.25 10.17 0.88
CA GLY A 356 -6.18 9.38 2.11
C GLY A 356 -6.36 7.88 1.92
N THR A 357 -6.13 7.34 0.70
CA THR A 357 -6.15 5.90 0.46
C THR A 357 -4.84 5.27 0.94
N PRO A 358 -4.87 4.24 1.80
CA PRO A 358 -3.66 3.52 2.20
C PRO A 358 -3.17 2.66 1.03
N LEU A 359 -2.11 3.16 0.38
CA LEU A 359 -1.45 2.49 -0.74
C LEU A 359 -0.58 1.34 -0.25
N PHE A 360 0.24 1.62 0.77
CA PHE A 360 1.05 0.62 1.47
C PHE A 360 0.92 0.81 2.98
N ILE A 361 1.05 -0.29 3.71
CA ILE A 361 1.20 -0.31 5.17
C ILE A 361 2.35 -1.24 5.49
N GLY A 362 3.17 -0.88 6.48
CA GLY A 362 4.34 -1.66 6.85
C GLY A 362 4.68 -1.60 8.33
N ASN A 363 5.51 -2.55 8.72
CA ASN A 363 6.23 -2.60 9.98
C ASN A 363 7.73 -2.63 9.69
N VAL A 364 8.48 -1.72 10.28
CA VAL A 364 9.94 -1.66 10.18
C VAL A 364 10.52 -2.10 11.51
N SER A 365 10.94 -3.35 11.58
CA SER A 365 11.51 -3.96 12.80
C SER A 365 13.03 -3.91 12.83
N ALA A 366 13.67 -3.92 11.67
CA ALA A 366 15.12 -3.84 11.50
C ALA A 366 15.41 -3.17 10.16
N PRO A 367 15.62 -1.84 10.12
CA PRO A 367 15.93 -1.13 8.88
C PRO A 367 17.13 -1.76 8.18
N THR A 368 16.99 -2.07 6.89
CA THR A 368 18.06 -2.60 6.04
C THR A 368 18.55 -1.53 5.10
N GLU A 369 19.83 -1.54 4.76
CA GLU A 369 20.37 -0.64 3.75
C GLU A 369 19.69 -0.90 2.40
N ILE A 370 19.36 0.19 1.70
CA ILE A 370 18.77 0.13 0.37
C ILE A 370 19.87 -0.30 -0.60
N THR A 371 19.79 -1.52 -1.10
CA THR A 371 20.69 -2.01 -2.15
C THR A 371 20.19 -1.53 -3.51
N HIS A 372 20.50 -0.29 -3.88
CA HIS A 372 20.36 0.13 -5.27
C HIS A 372 21.50 -0.46 -6.09
N SER A 373 21.19 -1.41 -6.95
CA SER A 373 22.04 -1.66 -8.13
C SER A 373 21.80 -0.48 -9.09
N TYR A 374 22.81 0.39 -9.22
CA TYR A 374 22.89 1.46 -10.23
C TYR A 374 22.98 0.88 -11.64
#